data_122d21ec59901a91af7277f5ccd3c252
#
_entry.id   122d21ec59901a91af7277f5ccd3c252
#
_cell.length_a   1.000
_cell.length_b   1.000
_cell.length_c   1.000
_cell.angle_alpha   90.00
_cell.angle_beta   90.00
_cell.angle_gamma   90.00
#
_symmetry.space_group_name_H-M   'P 1'
#
loop_
_entity.id
_entity.type
_entity.pdbx_description
1 polymer ?
#
loop_
_entity_poly.entity_id
_entity_poly.type
_entity_poly.pdbx_seq_one_letter_code
_entity_poly.pdbx_strand_id
1 'polypeptide(L)'
;MGRLCAVSMDHNSSTVGTRAAFSERVAAYIDGIGPGGGVEYLKLETCNRIELYLVFGGDRDEMEAISSLAAEGAATMFGYDAVRHLLRVLLGLESMARGEAHIVSQVKAAYGTSDGCGKVLHRLFQRAFGVASSLRSSCHPGREPSLPYIAAKYYTENSASTAPVMVIGLGEVGIEAARILVLMGRRVLVSNRTERPMNAGISNAETVPWDEWRERARECGAVFLCTSSPVPILSREAQDVMRGAWTVDLGAPHQSEPRRSGTRVTLDEMKTISEAMTREYGKSLAALEGEADRASAALSAEISVLTDDTWKHLALARARAIIKERASLHAKRHGGREEELEAFASSVMNAFLRPLVAAGAAHSSRAWRILSGEGDEE
;
A
#
# COMPACT_ATOMS: atom_id res chain seq x y z
N MET A 1 -8.86 -24.14 -10.74
CA MET A 1 -8.95 -22.81 -10.09
C MET A 1 -7.76 -21.99 -10.53
N GLY A 2 -7.98 -20.86 -11.12
CA GLY A 2 -6.89 -19.97 -11.54
C GLY A 2 -6.17 -19.39 -10.35
N ARG A 3 -4.97 -19.48 -10.43
CA ARG A 3 -3.83 -19.60 -9.57
C ARG A 3 -3.18 -18.25 -9.33
N LEU A 4 -3.98 -17.27 -8.84
CA LEU A 4 -3.44 -16.03 -8.27
C LEU A 4 -2.78 -16.35 -6.94
N CYS A 5 -1.53 -15.99 -6.80
CA CYS A 5 -0.75 -16.13 -5.58
C CYS A 5 -0.04 -14.80 -5.28
N ALA A 6 0.14 -14.50 -4.01
CA ALA A 6 1.03 -13.44 -3.54
C ALA A 6 1.98 -14.02 -2.49
N VAL A 7 3.27 -13.73 -2.64
CA VAL A 7 4.28 -14.02 -1.62
C VAL A 7 4.77 -12.69 -1.09
N SER A 8 4.67 -12.48 0.22
CA SER A 8 4.95 -11.19 0.86
C SER A 8 5.85 -11.38 2.08
N MET A 9 6.82 -10.49 2.21
CA MET A 9 7.64 -10.31 3.40
C MET A 9 7.66 -8.85 3.78
N ASP A 10 7.26 -8.51 4.99
CA ASP A 10 7.14 -7.12 5.44
C ASP A 10 7.96 -6.83 6.72
N HIS A 11 7.88 -5.58 7.17
CA HIS A 11 8.61 -5.09 8.35
C HIS A 11 8.17 -5.75 9.66
N ASN A 12 6.96 -6.35 9.74
CA ASN A 12 6.46 -7.04 10.93
C ASN A 12 7.05 -8.44 11.05
N SER A 13 7.35 -9.08 9.92
CA SER A 13 7.80 -10.47 9.85
C SER A 13 9.30 -10.61 9.61
N SER A 14 10.04 -9.51 9.39
CA SER A 14 11.44 -9.59 8.94
C SER A 14 12.30 -8.39 9.32
N THR A 15 13.61 -8.60 9.33
CA THR A 15 14.62 -7.53 9.42
C THR A 15 14.91 -6.94 8.01
N VAL A 16 15.62 -5.82 7.98
CA VAL A 16 16.10 -5.23 6.71
C VAL A 16 16.97 -6.20 5.92
N GLY A 17 17.86 -6.93 6.60
CA GLY A 17 18.75 -7.90 5.96
C GLY A 17 18.00 -9.11 5.38
N THR A 18 17.01 -9.66 6.10
CA THR A 18 16.16 -10.75 5.60
C THR A 18 15.33 -10.32 4.40
N ARG A 19 14.80 -9.07 4.39
CA ARG A 19 14.08 -8.54 3.22
C ARG A 19 15.00 -8.39 2.00
N ALA A 20 16.23 -7.91 2.19
CA ALA A 20 17.20 -7.80 1.09
C ALA A 20 17.50 -9.16 0.46
N ALA A 21 17.79 -10.18 1.27
CA ALA A 21 18.00 -11.55 0.78
C ALA A 21 16.75 -12.14 0.09
N PHE A 22 15.56 -11.83 0.58
CA PHE A 22 14.30 -12.23 -0.06
C PHE A 22 14.11 -11.52 -1.40
N SER A 23 14.46 -10.22 -1.53
CA SER A 23 14.41 -9.49 -2.79
C SER A 23 15.31 -10.10 -3.87
N GLU A 24 16.52 -10.55 -3.49
CA GLU A 24 17.44 -11.25 -4.40
C GLU A 24 16.84 -12.59 -4.86
N ARG A 25 16.22 -13.35 -3.95
CA ARG A 25 15.55 -14.61 -4.27
C ARG A 25 14.39 -14.39 -5.25
N VAL A 26 13.57 -13.35 -5.03
CA VAL A 26 12.47 -12.97 -5.93
C VAL A 26 13.01 -12.58 -7.31
N ALA A 27 14.10 -11.82 -7.37
CA ALA A 27 14.73 -11.46 -8.63
C ALA A 27 15.23 -12.69 -9.39
N ALA A 28 15.96 -13.60 -8.73
CA ALA A 28 16.44 -14.85 -9.32
C ALA A 28 15.28 -15.72 -9.85
N TYR A 29 14.16 -15.77 -9.12
CA TYR A 29 12.96 -16.47 -9.58
C TYR A 29 12.37 -15.84 -10.85
N ILE A 30 12.25 -14.52 -10.91
CA ILE A 30 11.72 -13.79 -12.07
C ILE A 30 12.63 -14.03 -13.30
N ASP A 31 13.94 -13.96 -13.12
CA ASP A 31 14.91 -14.22 -14.19
C ASP A 31 14.78 -15.66 -14.75
N GLY A 32 14.41 -16.61 -13.90
CA GLY A 32 14.16 -18.01 -14.27
C GLY A 32 12.84 -18.25 -15.02
N ILE A 33 11.87 -17.31 -14.98
CA ILE A 33 10.59 -17.48 -15.70
C ILE A 33 10.82 -17.50 -17.21
N GLY A 34 11.72 -16.69 -17.72
CA GLY A 34 12.02 -16.56 -19.14
C GLY A 34 10.90 -15.98 -20.01
N PRO A 35 11.19 -15.56 -21.24
CA PRO A 35 10.15 -15.04 -22.15
C PRO A 35 9.12 -16.12 -22.51
N GLY A 36 7.83 -15.81 -22.33
CA GLY A 36 6.74 -16.72 -22.67
C GLY A 36 6.51 -17.87 -21.68
N GLY A 37 7.06 -17.78 -20.48
CA GLY A 37 7.02 -18.84 -19.44
C GLY A 37 5.64 -19.13 -18.85
N GLY A 38 4.56 -18.52 -19.35
CA GLY A 38 3.19 -18.82 -18.92
C GLY A 38 2.83 -18.37 -17.49
N VAL A 39 3.65 -17.50 -16.89
CA VAL A 39 3.42 -16.91 -15.58
C VAL A 39 3.34 -15.40 -15.71
N GLU A 40 2.25 -14.81 -15.26
CA GLU A 40 2.21 -13.35 -15.06
C GLU A 40 2.85 -13.03 -13.70
N TYR A 41 3.59 -11.93 -13.62
CA TYR A 41 4.19 -11.50 -12.35
C TYR A 41 4.22 -9.98 -12.19
N LEU A 42 4.22 -9.55 -10.91
CA LEU A 42 4.51 -8.18 -10.50
C LEU A 42 5.27 -8.19 -9.18
N LYS A 43 6.46 -7.61 -9.17
CA LYS A 43 7.26 -7.37 -7.98
C LYS A 43 6.95 -5.99 -7.42
N LEU A 44 6.58 -5.92 -6.14
CA LEU A 44 6.52 -4.70 -5.35
C LEU A 44 7.68 -4.69 -4.37
N GLU A 45 8.53 -3.68 -4.45
CA GLU A 45 9.67 -3.51 -3.55
C GLU A 45 9.66 -2.11 -2.96
N THR A 46 9.68 -2.04 -1.63
CA THR A 46 9.77 -0.80 -0.86
C THR A 46 10.72 -0.98 0.31
N CYS A 47 11.01 0.08 1.08
CA CYS A 47 11.81 -0.04 2.31
C CYS A 47 11.19 -1.00 3.35
N ASN A 48 9.86 -1.18 3.34
CA ASN A 48 9.14 -1.90 4.38
C ASN A 48 8.57 -3.25 3.93
N ARG A 49 8.55 -3.56 2.62
CA ARG A 49 8.01 -4.81 2.10
C ARG A 49 8.59 -5.21 0.76
N ILE A 50 8.65 -6.52 0.56
CA ILE A 50 8.90 -7.17 -0.73
C ILE A 50 7.72 -8.08 -0.99
N GLU A 51 7.04 -7.91 -2.12
CA GLU A 51 5.90 -8.73 -2.52
C GLU A 51 6.04 -9.16 -3.97
N LEU A 52 5.64 -10.39 -4.26
CA LEU A 52 5.56 -10.92 -5.60
C LEU A 52 4.15 -11.46 -5.83
N TYR A 53 3.43 -10.85 -6.76
CA TYR A 53 2.13 -11.33 -7.23
C TYR A 53 2.35 -12.18 -8.47
N LEU A 54 1.73 -13.35 -8.49
CA LEU A 54 1.89 -14.35 -9.54
C LEU A 54 0.52 -14.83 -10.03
N VAL A 55 0.41 -15.05 -11.34
CA VAL A 55 -0.69 -15.81 -11.92
C VAL A 55 -0.09 -16.91 -12.77
N PHE A 56 -0.28 -18.13 -12.34
CA PHE A 56 0.24 -19.31 -13.03
C PHE A 56 -0.66 -19.69 -14.19
N GLY A 57 -0.06 -19.91 -15.34
CA GLY A 57 -0.72 -20.44 -16.53
C GLY A 57 -0.09 -21.77 -16.94
N GLY A 58 -0.94 -22.76 -17.29
CA GLY A 58 -0.47 -24.06 -17.76
C GLY A 58 0.00 -25.00 -16.62
N ASP A 59 0.94 -25.92 -16.96
CA ASP A 59 1.40 -27.01 -16.06
C ASP A 59 2.64 -26.64 -15.25
N ARG A 60 2.94 -25.37 -15.05
CA ARG A 60 4.03 -25.03 -14.14
C ARG A 60 3.61 -25.44 -12.72
N ASP A 61 4.49 -26.17 -12.06
CA ASP A 61 4.28 -26.59 -10.68
C ASP A 61 4.34 -25.35 -9.78
N GLU A 62 3.15 -24.92 -9.32
CA GLU A 62 3.01 -23.82 -8.37
C GLU A 62 3.73 -24.11 -7.08
N MET A 63 3.71 -25.39 -6.65
CA MET A 63 4.33 -25.78 -5.41
C MET A 63 5.85 -25.67 -5.49
N GLU A 64 6.45 -25.97 -6.64
CA GLU A 64 7.86 -25.77 -6.88
C GLU A 64 8.21 -24.27 -6.83
N ALA A 65 7.42 -23.44 -7.52
CA ALA A 65 7.59 -21.98 -7.51
C ALA A 65 7.49 -21.41 -6.08
N ILE A 66 6.47 -21.80 -5.33
CA ILE A 66 6.25 -21.35 -3.96
C ILE A 66 7.36 -21.86 -3.04
N SER A 67 7.80 -23.11 -3.21
CA SER A 67 8.90 -23.67 -2.44
C SER A 67 10.21 -22.94 -2.69
N SER A 68 10.48 -22.52 -3.93
CA SER A 68 11.67 -21.73 -4.27
C SER A 68 11.65 -20.32 -3.66
N LEU A 69 10.46 -19.76 -3.45
CA LEU A 69 10.23 -18.44 -2.84
C LEU A 69 10.06 -18.52 -1.31
N ALA A 70 9.93 -19.71 -0.75
CA ALA A 70 9.76 -19.89 0.70
C ALA A 70 10.98 -19.34 1.45
N ALA A 71 10.72 -18.50 2.46
CA ALA A 71 11.72 -17.94 3.35
C ALA A 71 11.09 -17.73 4.73
N GLU A 72 11.91 -17.76 5.77
CA GLU A 72 11.46 -17.41 7.12
C GLU A 72 10.93 -15.97 7.13
N GLY A 73 9.72 -15.77 7.63
CA GLY A 73 9.02 -14.49 7.63
C GLY A 73 8.26 -14.16 6.33
N ALA A 74 8.35 -14.99 5.28
CA ALA A 74 7.53 -14.82 4.08
C ALA A 74 6.17 -15.51 4.26
N ALA A 75 5.10 -14.79 3.91
CA ALA A 75 3.73 -15.31 3.88
C ALA A 75 3.31 -15.57 2.43
N THR A 76 2.65 -16.70 2.19
CA THR A 76 2.08 -17.05 0.89
C THR A 76 0.56 -17.02 0.99
N MET A 77 -0.08 -16.33 0.06
CA MET A 77 -1.52 -16.12 0.01
C MET A 77 -2.06 -16.51 -1.37
N PHE A 78 -3.27 -17.08 -1.42
CA PHE A 78 -3.88 -17.54 -2.66
C PHE A 78 -5.24 -16.91 -2.89
N GLY A 79 -5.61 -16.70 -4.16
CA GLY A 79 -6.95 -16.30 -4.57
C GLY A 79 -7.49 -15.11 -3.78
N TYR A 80 -8.55 -15.34 -2.98
CA TYR A 80 -9.17 -14.32 -2.14
C TYR A 80 -8.19 -13.64 -1.19
N ASP A 81 -7.32 -14.42 -0.51
CA ASP A 81 -6.39 -13.84 0.47
C ASP A 81 -5.34 -12.96 -0.20
N ALA A 82 -4.88 -13.29 -1.42
CA ALA A 82 -3.98 -12.45 -2.20
C ALA A 82 -4.66 -11.14 -2.64
N VAL A 83 -5.92 -11.18 -3.07
CA VAL A 83 -6.71 -9.99 -3.41
C VAL A 83 -6.95 -9.12 -2.16
N ARG A 84 -7.34 -9.74 -1.07
CA ARG A 84 -7.55 -9.07 0.22
C ARG A 84 -6.28 -8.37 0.70
N HIS A 85 -5.14 -9.06 0.64
CA HIS A 85 -3.84 -8.49 1.00
C HIS A 85 -3.51 -7.27 0.13
N LEU A 86 -3.65 -7.36 -1.20
CA LEU A 86 -3.42 -6.22 -2.10
C LEU A 86 -4.29 -5.01 -1.74
N LEU A 87 -5.59 -5.21 -1.49
CA LEU A 87 -6.47 -4.10 -1.11
C LEU A 87 -6.09 -3.51 0.25
N ARG A 88 -5.72 -4.34 1.23
CA ARG A 88 -5.23 -3.86 2.54
C ARG A 88 -3.94 -3.07 2.40
N VAL A 89 -3.01 -3.51 1.56
CA VAL A 89 -1.78 -2.76 1.22
C VAL A 89 -2.12 -1.42 0.59
N LEU A 90 -2.98 -1.38 -0.44
CA LEU A 90 -3.40 -0.14 -1.10
C LEU A 90 -4.14 0.82 -0.17
N LEU A 91 -4.83 0.33 0.84
CA LEU A 91 -5.51 1.13 1.85
C LEU A 91 -4.57 1.57 2.99
N GLY A 92 -3.31 1.11 2.99
CA GLY A 92 -2.33 1.42 4.03
C GLY A 92 -2.59 0.66 5.34
N LEU A 93 -3.46 -0.34 5.35
CA LEU A 93 -3.80 -1.13 6.55
C LEU A 93 -2.64 -2.03 7.01
N GLU A 94 -1.72 -2.34 6.08
CA GLU A 94 -0.51 -3.13 6.32
C GLU A 94 0.76 -2.24 6.42
N SER A 95 0.61 -0.92 6.48
CA SER A 95 1.73 0.02 6.61
C SER A 95 2.12 0.23 8.08
N MET A 96 3.36 0.65 8.35
CA MET A 96 3.81 1.04 9.69
C MET A 96 2.94 2.16 10.27
N ALA A 97 2.65 3.19 9.46
CA ALA A 97 1.64 4.21 9.77
C ALA A 97 0.32 3.78 9.10
N ARG A 98 -0.58 3.17 9.89
CA ARG A 98 -1.83 2.61 9.35
C ARG A 98 -2.69 3.69 8.71
N GLY A 99 -3.19 3.42 7.51
CA GLY A 99 -4.02 4.34 6.75
C GLY A 99 -3.24 5.34 5.88
N GLU A 100 -1.89 5.28 5.82
CA GLU A 100 -1.09 6.19 4.99
C GLU A 100 -1.40 6.03 3.48
N ALA A 101 -1.21 7.13 2.73
CA ALA A 101 -1.51 7.16 1.30
C ALA A 101 -0.29 6.88 0.39
N HIS A 102 0.92 6.99 0.93
CA HIS A 102 2.14 6.91 0.13
C HIS A 102 2.35 5.56 -0.56
N ILE A 103 1.91 4.47 0.06
CA ILE A 103 2.01 3.12 -0.52
C ILE A 103 1.32 2.99 -1.88
N VAL A 104 0.21 3.71 -2.11
CA VAL A 104 -0.50 3.68 -3.40
C VAL A 104 0.39 4.14 -4.55
N SER A 105 1.19 5.20 -4.32
CA SER A 105 2.13 5.72 -5.32
C SER A 105 3.25 4.71 -5.62
N GLN A 106 3.74 4.01 -4.60
CA GLN A 106 4.75 2.97 -4.76
C GLN A 106 4.22 1.77 -5.54
N VAL A 107 3.01 1.29 -5.22
CA VAL A 107 2.36 0.18 -5.96
C VAL A 107 2.08 0.59 -7.41
N LYS A 108 1.61 1.83 -7.67
CA LYS A 108 1.41 2.34 -9.03
C LYS A 108 2.72 2.42 -9.81
N ALA A 109 3.82 2.84 -9.18
CA ALA A 109 5.14 2.88 -9.82
C ALA A 109 5.62 1.47 -10.19
N ALA A 110 5.52 0.50 -9.26
CA ALA A 110 5.87 -0.90 -9.53
C ALA A 110 5.02 -1.49 -10.67
N TYR A 111 3.70 -1.22 -10.67
CA TYR A 111 2.80 -1.64 -11.74
C TYR A 111 3.14 -1.01 -13.09
N GLY A 112 3.48 0.29 -13.11
CA GLY A 112 3.80 1.02 -14.35
C GLY A 112 5.13 0.61 -15.00
N THR A 113 6.05 0.04 -14.21
CA THR A 113 7.36 -0.43 -14.69
C THR A 113 7.44 -1.95 -14.90
N SER A 114 6.38 -2.69 -14.54
CA SER A 114 6.37 -4.15 -14.67
C SER A 114 6.15 -4.57 -16.13
N ASP A 115 7.03 -5.43 -16.64
CA ASP A 115 6.93 -6.11 -17.93
C ASP A 115 6.30 -7.51 -17.82
N GLY A 116 6.10 -8.01 -16.60
CA GLY A 116 5.53 -9.32 -16.32
C GLY A 116 4.00 -9.35 -16.17
N CYS A 117 3.33 -8.20 -16.17
CA CYS A 117 1.89 -8.14 -16.04
C CYS A 117 1.19 -8.61 -17.32
N GLY A 118 0.42 -9.70 -17.22
CA GLY A 118 -0.50 -10.12 -18.25
C GLY A 118 -1.93 -9.64 -17.98
N LYS A 119 -2.89 -10.25 -18.68
CA LYS A 119 -4.30 -9.84 -18.65
C LYS A 119 -4.92 -9.86 -17.24
N VAL A 120 -4.59 -10.86 -16.44
CA VAL A 120 -5.20 -11.06 -15.13
C VAL A 120 -4.63 -10.05 -14.12
N LEU A 121 -3.31 -9.90 -14.02
CA LEU A 121 -2.70 -8.91 -13.13
C LEU A 121 -3.06 -7.48 -13.54
N HIS A 122 -3.07 -7.15 -14.83
CA HIS A 122 -3.54 -5.84 -15.28
C HIS A 122 -4.97 -5.56 -14.79
N ARG A 123 -5.89 -6.51 -14.95
CA ARG A 123 -7.27 -6.33 -14.49
C ARG A 123 -7.34 -6.19 -12.98
N LEU A 124 -6.62 -7.06 -12.24
CA LEU A 124 -6.56 -7.02 -10.78
C LEU A 124 -6.10 -5.64 -10.27
N PHE A 125 -4.93 -5.18 -10.72
CA PHE A 125 -4.35 -3.93 -10.21
C PHE A 125 -5.17 -2.70 -10.57
N GLN A 126 -5.67 -2.60 -11.81
CA GLN A 126 -6.54 -1.49 -12.24
C GLN A 126 -7.83 -1.44 -11.41
N ARG A 127 -8.48 -2.60 -11.19
CA ARG A 127 -9.69 -2.66 -10.36
C ARG A 127 -9.38 -2.37 -8.89
N ALA A 128 -8.28 -2.90 -8.35
CA ALA A 128 -7.87 -2.66 -6.98
C ALA A 128 -7.57 -1.17 -6.72
N PHE A 129 -6.92 -0.45 -7.65
CA PHE A 129 -6.73 0.99 -7.55
C PHE A 129 -8.06 1.76 -7.50
N GLY A 130 -9.02 1.40 -8.35
CA GLY A 130 -10.35 2.01 -8.36
C GLY A 130 -11.09 1.79 -7.05
N VAL A 131 -11.12 0.55 -6.57
CA VAL A 131 -11.75 0.17 -5.30
C VAL A 131 -11.09 0.89 -4.11
N ALA A 132 -9.77 0.88 -4.02
CA ALA A 132 -9.04 1.55 -2.95
C ALA A 132 -9.27 3.08 -2.96
N SER A 133 -9.34 3.70 -4.14
CA SER A 133 -9.67 5.12 -4.27
C SER A 133 -11.08 5.44 -3.77
N SER A 134 -12.07 4.62 -4.14
CA SER A 134 -13.44 4.77 -3.68
C SER A 134 -13.58 4.62 -2.17
N LEU A 135 -12.97 3.57 -1.59
CA LEU A 135 -13.01 3.32 -0.15
C LEU A 135 -12.29 4.42 0.65
N ARG A 136 -11.15 4.92 0.16
CA ARG A 136 -10.49 6.08 0.78
C ARG A 136 -11.35 7.32 0.78
N SER A 137 -12.14 7.54 -0.26
CA SER A 137 -13.03 8.71 -0.34
C SER A 137 -14.25 8.59 0.58
N SER A 138 -14.79 7.38 0.76
CA SER A 138 -16.01 7.15 1.55
C SER A 138 -15.75 6.84 3.04
N CYS A 139 -14.63 6.18 3.36
CA CYS A 139 -14.30 5.67 4.69
C CYS A 139 -12.92 6.11 5.18
N HIS A 140 -12.42 7.27 4.72
CA HIS A 140 -11.05 7.70 5.05
C HIS A 140 -10.88 7.90 6.57
N PRO A 141 -10.03 7.10 7.25
CA PRO A 141 -9.81 7.23 8.69
C PRO A 141 -9.04 8.50 9.07
N GLY A 142 -8.55 9.24 8.07
CA GLY A 142 -7.60 10.32 8.29
C GLY A 142 -6.16 9.82 8.40
N ARG A 143 -5.31 10.63 9.00
CA ARG A 143 -3.95 10.26 9.38
C ARG A 143 -3.96 9.70 10.79
N GLU A 144 -3.12 8.71 11.06
CA GLU A 144 -2.88 8.23 12.43
C GLU A 144 -2.52 9.42 13.34
N PRO A 145 -3.19 9.56 14.48
CA PRO A 145 -3.02 10.72 15.34
C PRO A 145 -1.64 10.72 16.00
N SER A 146 -0.68 11.44 15.41
CA SER A 146 0.59 11.77 16.09
C SER A 146 0.38 13.00 17.00
N LEU A 147 1.20 13.14 18.02
CA LEU A 147 1.12 14.28 18.93
C LEU A 147 1.14 15.65 18.21
N PRO A 148 2.06 15.91 17.26
CA PRO A 148 2.03 17.13 16.46
C PRO A 148 0.76 17.33 15.66
N TYR A 149 0.19 16.24 15.09
CA TYR A 149 -1.06 16.29 14.35
C TYR A 149 -2.24 16.64 15.25
N ILE A 150 -2.33 15.99 16.41
CA ILE A 150 -3.39 16.24 17.41
C ILE A 150 -3.36 17.70 17.84
N ALA A 151 -2.17 18.21 18.19
CA ALA A 151 -1.98 19.57 18.64
C ALA A 151 -2.34 20.61 17.55
N ALA A 152 -1.89 20.41 16.32
CA ALA A 152 -2.18 21.28 15.19
C ALA A 152 -3.68 21.28 14.86
N LYS A 153 -4.30 20.10 14.81
CA LYS A 153 -5.72 19.94 14.55
C LYS A 153 -6.56 20.59 15.65
N TYR A 154 -6.25 20.29 16.92
CA TYR A 154 -6.97 20.85 18.06
C TYR A 154 -6.92 22.38 18.05
N TYR A 155 -5.74 22.97 17.84
CA TYR A 155 -5.63 24.43 17.67
C TYR A 155 -6.46 24.94 16.51
N THR A 156 -6.37 24.31 15.35
CA THR A 156 -7.02 24.78 14.12
C THR A 156 -8.56 24.74 14.22
N GLU A 157 -9.11 23.75 14.90
CA GLU A 157 -10.57 23.56 15.08
C GLU A 157 -11.14 24.45 16.20
N ASN A 158 -10.34 24.81 17.20
CA ASN A 158 -10.80 25.56 18.36
C ASN A 158 -10.37 27.04 18.40
N SER A 159 -9.53 27.47 17.46
CA SER A 159 -9.07 28.86 17.33
C SER A 159 -9.64 29.53 16.11
N ALA A 160 -10.35 30.63 16.31
CA ALA A 160 -10.81 31.49 15.21
C ALA A 160 -9.71 32.40 14.64
N SER A 161 -8.50 32.39 15.20
CA SER A 161 -7.40 33.25 14.76
C SER A 161 -6.92 32.89 13.35
N THR A 162 -6.79 33.88 12.49
CA THR A 162 -6.15 33.77 11.15
C THR A 162 -4.69 34.23 11.17
N ALA A 163 -4.20 34.71 12.32
CA ALA A 163 -2.82 35.16 12.50
C ALA A 163 -1.83 34.00 12.32
N PRO A 164 -0.55 34.28 12.01
CA PRO A 164 0.48 33.27 11.89
C PRO A 164 0.62 32.40 13.14
N VAL A 165 1.18 31.20 12.96
CA VAL A 165 1.52 30.30 14.06
C VAL A 165 3.05 30.20 14.16
N MET A 166 3.58 30.46 15.36
CA MET A 166 5.00 30.31 15.64
C MET A 166 5.31 28.91 16.15
N VAL A 167 6.31 28.22 15.57
CA VAL A 167 6.83 26.94 16.06
C VAL A 167 8.26 27.11 16.52
N ILE A 168 8.51 26.82 17.80
CA ILE A 168 9.81 26.96 18.44
C ILE A 168 10.42 25.58 18.70
N GLY A 169 11.62 25.37 18.14
CA GLY A 169 12.31 24.09 18.17
C GLY A 169 12.01 23.22 16.96
N LEU A 170 13.04 23.00 16.14
CA LEU A 170 12.96 22.22 14.89
C LEU A 170 13.58 20.82 15.06
N GLY A 171 13.21 20.12 16.13
CA GLY A 171 13.35 18.68 16.28
C GLY A 171 12.26 17.94 15.47
N GLU A 172 12.17 16.63 15.63
CA GLU A 172 11.16 15.80 14.92
C GLU A 172 9.73 16.31 15.14
N VAL A 173 9.35 16.56 16.40
CA VAL A 173 8.03 17.07 16.79
C VAL A 173 7.74 18.44 16.15
N GLY A 174 8.69 19.35 16.21
CA GLY A 174 8.50 20.72 15.69
C GLY A 174 8.45 20.78 14.17
N ILE A 175 9.30 20.03 13.48
CA ILE A 175 9.27 19.92 12.01
C ILE A 175 7.93 19.33 11.55
N GLU A 176 7.46 18.29 12.21
CA GLU A 176 6.17 17.67 11.86
C GLU A 176 5.00 18.61 12.15
N ALA A 177 4.99 19.27 13.31
CA ALA A 177 3.96 20.28 13.64
C ALA A 177 3.91 21.42 12.61
N ALA A 178 5.07 21.96 12.23
CA ALA A 178 5.15 23.03 11.24
C ALA A 178 4.62 22.58 9.86
N ARG A 179 5.01 21.39 9.40
CA ARG A 179 4.50 20.80 8.13
C ARG A 179 2.99 20.62 8.17
N ILE A 180 2.45 20.10 9.25
CA ILE A 180 1.01 19.87 9.39
C ILE A 180 0.24 21.19 9.41
N LEU A 181 0.71 22.20 10.14
CA LEU A 181 0.10 23.53 10.17
C LEU A 181 0.09 24.18 8.80
N VAL A 182 1.18 24.07 8.03
CA VAL A 182 1.22 24.54 6.63
C VAL A 182 0.19 23.79 5.76
N LEU A 183 0.10 22.46 5.88
CA LEU A 183 -0.88 21.66 5.15
C LEU A 183 -2.33 22.01 5.53
N MET A 184 -2.57 22.48 6.76
CA MET A 184 -3.87 22.99 7.24
C MET A 184 -4.12 24.44 6.82
N GLY A 185 -3.28 25.02 5.95
CA GLY A 185 -3.44 26.36 5.40
C GLY A 185 -3.02 27.49 6.34
N ARG A 186 -2.26 27.18 7.42
CA ARG A 186 -1.76 28.21 8.34
C ARG A 186 -0.47 28.82 7.82
N ARG A 187 -0.31 30.14 7.98
CA ARG A 187 0.98 30.80 7.84
C ARG A 187 1.85 30.43 9.05
N VAL A 188 3.01 29.84 8.80
CA VAL A 188 3.88 29.30 9.85
C VAL A 188 5.21 30.06 9.89
N LEU A 189 5.57 30.48 11.09
CA LEU A 189 6.86 31.05 11.45
C LEU A 189 7.62 30.00 12.25
N VAL A 190 8.89 29.77 11.95
CA VAL A 190 9.71 28.80 12.65
C VAL A 190 10.96 29.43 13.25
N SER A 191 11.32 29.03 14.47
CA SER A 191 12.57 29.46 15.09
C SER A 191 13.25 28.30 15.80
N ASN A 192 14.57 28.27 15.74
CA ASN A 192 15.38 27.25 16.40
C ASN A 192 16.68 27.87 16.91
N ARG A 193 17.13 27.43 18.09
CA ARG A 193 18.36 27.96 18.72
C ARG A 193 19.62 27.69 17.91
N THR A 194 19.69 26.53 17.29
CA THR A 194 20.79 26.14 16.39
C THR A 194 20.37 26.38 14.96
N GLU A 195 21.17 27.07 14.18
CA GLU A 195 20.94 27.22 12.76
C GLU A 195 20.90 25.84 12.10
N ARG A 196 19.78 25.54 11.48
CA ARG A 196 19.61 24.36 10.63
C ARG A 196 19.31 24.83 9.22
N PRO A 197 19.86 24.17 8.19
CA PRO A 197 19.51 24.50 6.81
C PRO A 197 17.99 24.47 6.63
N MET A 198 17.44 25.51 6.04
CA MET A 198 16.00 25.64 5.72
C MET A 198 15.43 24.47 4.89
N ASN A 199 16.29 23.64 4.31
CA ASN A 199 15.95 22.43 3.55
C ASN A 199 15.40 21.26 4.39
N ALA A 200 15.06 21.46 5.66
CA ALA A 200 14.42 20.46 6.51
C ALA A 200 12.99 20.07 6.01
N GLY A 201 12.65 20.39 4.75
CA GLY A 201 11.41 19.94 4.09
C GLY A 201 10.14 20.63 4.59
N ILE A 202 10.22 21.85 5.11
CA ILE A 202 9.07 22.70 5.43
C ILE A 202 8.95 23.75 4.34
N SER A 203 8.31 23.41 3.24
CA SER A 203 7.98 24.40 2.20
C SER A 203 6.96 25.39 2.76
N ASN A 204 7.14 26.68 2.47
CA ASN A 204 6.23 27.76 2.86
C ASN A 204 6.20 28.13 4.35
N ALA A 205 7.25 27.86 5.14
CA ALA A 205 7.41 28.43 6.47
C ALA A 205 8.46 29.57 6.43
N GLU A 206 8.21 30.63 7.19
CA GLU A 206 9.11 31.78 7.34
C GLU A 206 10.06 31.51 8.54
N THR A 207 11.36 31.65 8.35
CA THR A 207 12.33 31.52 9.44
C THR A 207 12.49 32.83 10.20
N VAL A 208 12.44 32.75 11.52
CA VAL A 208 12.66 33.87 12.43
C VAL A 208 13.94 33.60 13.25
N PRO A 209 14.87 34.57 13.34
CA PRO A 209 16.04 34.46 14.20
C PRO A 209 15.68 34.15 15.64
N TRP A 210 16.57 33.40 16.35
CA TRP A 210 16.32 32.96 17.72
C TRP A 210 16.16 34.10 18.73
N ASP A 211 16.82 35.20 18.52
CA ASP A 211 16.76 36.39 19.37
C ASP A 211 15.50 37.22 19.11
N GLU A 212 14.86 37.10 17.94
CA GLU A 212 13.69 37.87 17.52
C GLU A 212 12.34 37.15 17.74
N TRP A 213 12.33 35.83 17.97
CA TRP A 213 11.09 35.07 17.97
C TRP A 213 10.06 35.54 19.00
N ARG A 214 10.52 36.04 20.18
CA ARG A 214 9.60 36.53 21.23
C ARG A 214 8.83 37.78 20.82
N GLU A 215 9.46 38.66 20.07
CA GLU A 215 8.83 39.87 19.52
C GLU A 215 7.85 39.47 18.41
N ARG A 216 8.29 38.64 17.49
CA ARG A 216 7.46 38.14 16.38
C ARG A 216 6.27 37.30 16.86
N ALA A 217 6.40 36.59 17.99
CA ALA A 217 5.32 35.80 18.57
C ALA A 217 4.13 36.63 19.07
N ARG A 218 4.31 37.94 19.30
CA ARG A 218 3.22 38.87 19.66
C ARG A 218 2.20 39.06 18.53
N GLU A 219 2.61 38.83 17.30
CA GLU A 219 1.77 38.95 16.09
C GLU A 219 1.08 37.61 15.76
N CYS A 220 1.41 36.54 16.50
CA CYS A 220 0.93 35.18 16.21
C CYS A 220 -0.37 34.87 16.97
N GLY A 221 -1.20 34.00 16.37
CA GLY A 221 -2.39 33.44 16.98
C GLY A 221 -2.06 32.26 17.92
N ALA A 222 -0.89 31.63 17.75
CA ALA A 222 -0.38 30.59 18.63
C ALA A 222 1.13 30.49 18.62
N VAL A 223 1.70 29.98 19.72
CA VAL A 223 3.08 29.55 19.85
C VAL A 223 3.12 28.09 20.23
N PHE A 224 3.69 27.24 19.36
CA PHE A 224 3.96 25.84 19.58
C PHE A 224 5.40 25.69 20.10
N LEU A 225 5.54 25.19 21.31
CA LEU A 225 6.82 24.96 21.97
C LEU A 225 7.20 23.47 21.83
N CYS A 226 8.18 23.19 20.98
CA CYS A 226 8.62 21.84 20.62
C CYS A 226 10.11 21.62 20.98
N THR A 227 10.58 22.26 22.04
CA THR A 227 11.97 22.15 22.52
C THR A 227 12.07 21.21 23.72
N SER A 228 13.27 20.76 24.02
CA SER A 228 13.62 19.97 25.22
C SER A 228 14.56 20.76 26.13
N SER A 229 14.34 22.06 26.31
CA SER A 229 15.15 22.87 27.23
C SER A 229 14.96 22.39 28.67
N PRO A 230 16.02 22.35 29.50
CA PRO A 230 15.88 21.97 30.90
C PRO A 230 15.09 22.99 31.74
N VAL A 231 14.90 24.19 31.22
CA VAL A 231 14.12 25.27 31.83
C VAL A 231 13.11 25.82 30.84
N PRO A 232 11.96 26.34 31.33
CA PRO A 232 10.97 26.99 30.47
C PRO A 232 11.58 28.14 29.69
N ILE A 233 11.27 28.21 28.37
CA ILE A 233 11.76 29.29 27.50
C ILE A 233 10.75 30.42 27.33
N LEU A 234 9.49 30.20 27.76
CA LEU A 234 8.39 31.17 27.70
C LEU A 234 7.87 31.46 29.10
N SER A 235 8.26 32.62 29.65
CA SER A 235 7.80 33.05 30.97
C SER A 235 6.35 33.46 30.97
N ARG A 236 5.76 33.60 32.17
CA ARG A 236 4.39 34.08 32.36
C ARG A 236 4.20 35.49 31.79
N GLU A 237 5.14 36.41 32.10
CA GLU A 237 5.10 37.78 31.63
C GLU A 237 5.13 37.86 30.10
N ALA A 238 5.97 37.04 29.46
CA ALA A 238 6.02 36.97 28.01
C ALA A 238 4.72 36.44 27.41
N GLN A 239 4.03 35.51 28.05
CA GLN A 239 2.72 35.04 27.63
C GLN A 239 1.61 36.10 27.80
N ASP A 240 1.68 36.90 28.88
CA ASP A 240 0.69 37.93 29.15
C ASP A 240 0.69 39.06 28.10
N VAL A 241 1.84 39.33 27.45
CA VAL A 241 1.93 40.31 26.33
C VAL A 241 1.50 39.74 25.00
N MET A 242 1.44 38.42 24.84
CA MET A 242 0.91 37.73 23.66
C MET A 242 -0.63 37.63 23.76
N ARG A 243 -1.32 38.77 23.75
CA ARG A 243 -2.76 38.86 24.00
C ARG A 243 -3.58 37.98 23.03
N GLY A 244 -4.30 36.99 23.58
CA GLY A 244 -5.16 36.10 22.83
C GLY A 244 -4.46 34.97 22.05
N ALA A 245 -3.15 34.96 21.99
CA ALA A 245 -2.42 33.85 21.40
C ALA A 245 -2.48 32.58 22.28
N TRP A 246 -2.63 31.43 21.64
CA TRP A 246 -2.54 30.14 22.30
C TRP A 246 -1.07 29.79 22.60
N THR A 247 -0.85 29.18 23.75
CA THR A 247 0.42 28.50 24.04
C THR A 247 0.18 27.00 23.98
N VAL A 248 0.79 26.32 22.99
CA VAL A 248 0.74 24.87 22.82
C VAL A 248 2.10 24.32 23.19
N ASP A 249 2.20 23.72 24.39
CA ASP A 249 3.47 23.26 24.98
C ASP A 249 3.59 21.74 24.84
N LEU A 250 4.37 21.31 23.84
CA LEU A 250 4.66 19.91 23.54
C LEU A 250 6.02 19.46 24.11
N GLY A 251 6.66 20.31 24.90
CA GLY A 251 7.96 20.02 25.50
C GLY A 251 7.88 19.17 26.76
N ALA A 252 8.92 18.34 26.97
CA ALA A 252 9.16 17.64 28.21
C ALA A 252 10.63 17.89 28.65
N PRO A 253 10.86 18.61 29.77
CA PRO A 253 9.85 19.26 30.67
C PRO A 253 9.10 20.38 29.96
N HIS A 254 8.02 20.88 30.61
CA HIS A 254 7.23 22.01 30.06
C HIS A 254 8.11 23.22 29.74
N GLN A 255 7.89 23.78 28.55
CA GLN A 255 8.66 24.88 28.01
C GLN A 255 8.03 26.26 28.28
N SER A 256 6.81 26.28 28.88
CA SER A 256 6.10 27.46 29.29
C SER A 256 5.74 27.44 30.77
N GLU A 257 5.80 28.58 31.42
CA GLU A 257 5.24 28.74 32.75
C GLU A 257 3.69 28.77 32.76
N PRO A 258 3.03 28.45 33.89
CA PRO A 258 1.59 28.56 34.01
C PRO A 258 1.10 29.99 33.70
N ARG A 259 0.09 30.11 32.85
CA ARG A 259 -0.47 31.38 32.36
C ARG A 259 -1.55 31.89 33.30
N ARG A 260 -1.69 33.23 33.43
CA ARG A 260 -2.75 33.86 34.22
C ARG A 260 -4.08 33.93 33.46
N SER A 261 -4.02 34.17 32.14
CA SER A 261 -5.19 34.33 31.28
C SER A 261 -4.89 33.84 29.86
N GLY A 262 -5.90 33.43 29.13
CA GLY A 262 -5.77 32.87 27.77
C GLY A 262 -5.54 31.37 27.75
N THR A 263 -5.44 30.79 26.55
CA THR A 263 -5.38 29.34 26.34
C THR A 263 -3.93 28.85 26.39
N ARG A 264 -3.63 27.96 27.30
CA ARG A 264 -2.39 27.18 27.34
C ARG A 264 -2.78 25.71 27.34
N VAL A 265 -2.25 24.96 26.41
CA VAL A 265 -2.45 23.53 26.31
C VAL A 265 -1.11 22.84 26.41
N THR A 266 -0.99 21.95 27.36
CA THR A 266 0.24 21.23 27.68
C THR A 266 0.25 19.82 27.12
N LEU A 267 1.41 19.17 27.17
CA LEU A 267 1.54 17.76 26.79
C LEU A 267 0.61 16.85 27.58
N ASP A 268 0.36 17.15 28.87
CA ASP A 268 -0.53 16.33 29.72
C ASP A 268 -2.00 16.46 29.31
N GLU A 269 -2.43 17.69 28.98
CA GLU A 269 -3.80 17.91 28.44
C GLU A 269 -3.94 17.30 27.06
N MET A 270 -2.88 17.33 26.22
CA MET A 270 -2.86 16.68 24.90
C MET A 270 -3.05 15.16 25.00
N LYS A 271 -2.62 14.49 26.07
CA LYS A 271 -2.87 13.05 26.26
C LYS A 271 -4.34 12.72 26.26
N THR A 272 -5.16 13.47 27.00
CA THR A 272 -6.61 13.25 27.06
C THR A 272 -7.28 13.48 25.70
N ILE A 273 -6.86 14.53 24.99
CA ILE A 273 -7.33 14.84 23.63
C ILE A 273 -6.91 13.71 22.67
N SER A 274 -5.68 13.23 22.79
CA SER A 274 -5.13 12.13 22.01
C SER A 274 -5.95 10.84 22.15
N GLU A 275 -6.32 10.47 23.38
CA GLU A 275 -7.12 9.27 23.62
C GLU A 275 -8.48 9.30 22.91
N ALA A 276 -9.15 10.47 22.91
CA ALA A 276 -10.42 10.63 22.21
C ALA A 276 -10.26 10.51 20.69
N MET A 277 -9.27 11.19 20.12
CA MET A 277 -9.00 11.15 18.68
C MET A 277 -8.50 9.77 18.22
N THR A 278 -7.66 9.11 18.99
CA THR A 278 -7.18 7.75 18.70
C THR A 278 -8.33 6.74 18.72
N ARG A 279 -9.29 6.91 19.63
CA ARG A 279 -10.48 6.07 19.68
C ARG A 279 -11.39 6.28 18.47
N GLU A 280 -11.58 7.51 18.03
CA GLU A 280 -12.35 7.84 16.82
C GLU A 280 -11.66 7.32 15.57
N TYR A 281 -10.35 7.54 15.45
CA TYR A 281 -9.53 6.98 14.38
C TYR A 281 -9.62 5.46 14.32
N GLY A 282 -9.55 4.78 15.47
CA GLY A 282 -9.69 3.33 15.57
C GLY A 282 -11.03 2.81 15.05
N LYS A 283 -12.13 3.53 15.32
CA LYS A 283 -13.46 3.19 14.78
C LYS A 283 -13.51 3.36 13.26
N SER A 284 -12.97 4.45 12.75
CA SER A 284 -12.91 4.71 11.30
C SER A 284 -12.03 3.70 10.59
N LEU A 285 -10.91 3.31 11.21
CA LEU A 285 -10.03 2.28 10.69
C LEU A 285 -10.71 0.91 10.63
N ALA A 286 -11.43 0.52 11.69
CA ALA A 286 -12.20 -0.73 11.73
C ALA A 286 -13.32 -0.75 10.66
N ALA A 287 -13.99 0.39 10.43
CA ALA A 287 -14.96 0.51 9.35
C ALA A 287 -14.32 0.31 7.98
N LEU A 288 -13.15 0.94 7.73
CA LEU A 288 -12.41 0.77 6.50
C LEU A 288 -11.95 -0.69 6.29
N GLU A 289 -11.52 -1.39 7.35
CA GLU A 289 -11.16 -2.81 7.30
C GLU A 289 -12.36 -3.67 6.88
N GLY A 290 -13.53 -3.44 7.48
CA GLY A 290 -14.76 -4.16 7.13
C GLY A 290 -15.20 -3.94 5.68
N GLU A 291 -15.09 -2.71 5.16
CA GLU A 291 -15.37 -2.41 3.75
C GLU A 291 -14.32 -3.03 2.82
N ALA A 292 -13.04 -3.04 3.21
CA ALA A 292 -11.98 -3.68 2.47
C ALA A 292 -12.24 -5.18 2.30
N ASP A 293 -12.67 -5.87 3.35
CA ASP A 293 -12.99 -7.30 3.30
C ASP A 293 -14.18 -7.59 2.38
N ARG A 294 -15.26 -6.78 2.43
CA ARG A 294 -16.40 -6.88 1.51
C ARG A 294 -15.99 -6.65 0.04
N ALA A 295 -15.22 -5.60 -0.21
CA ALA A 295 -14.73 -5.28 -1.54
C ALA A 295 -13.76 -6.34 -2.08
N SER A 296 -12.96 -6.96 -1.21
CA SER A 296 -12.06 -8.06 -1.55
C SER A 296 -12.82 -9.29 -2.07
N ALA A 297 -13.95 -9.63 -1.45
CA ALA A 297 -14.77 -10.74 -1.88
C ALA A 297 -15.34 -10.50 -3.30
N ALA A 298 -15.86 -9.29 -3.57
CA ALA A 298 -16.38 -8.93 -4.87
C ALA A 298 -15.28 -8.92 -5.95
N LEU A 299 -14.12 -8.33 -5.65
CA LEU A 299 -13.00 -8.28 -6.59
C LEU A 299 -12.42 -9.68 -6.85
N SER A 300 -12.29 -10.52 -5.82
CA SER A 300 -11.82 -11.90 -5.97
C SER A 300 -12.74 -12.71 -6.88
N ALA A 301 -14.06 -12.56 -6.75
CA ALA A 301 -15.02 -13.21 -7.63
C ALA A 301 -14.87 -12.75 -9.10
N GLU A 302 -14.63 -11.45 -9.33
CA GLU A 302 -14.37 -10.91 -10.69
C GLU A 302 -13.08 -11.49 -11.29
N ILE A 303 -12.02 -11.59 -10.51
CA ILE A 303 -10.72 -12.08 -10.97
C ILE A 303 -10.74 -13.60 -11.20
N SER A 304 -11.48 -14.37 -10.41
CA SER A 304 -11.57 -15.82 -10.56
C SER A 304 -12.15 -16.22 -11.93
N VAL A 305 -13.09 -15.45 -12.45
CA VAL A 305 -13.65 -15.67 -13.81
C VAL A 305 -12.56 -15.53 -14.88
N LEU A 306 -11.68 -14.55 -14.75
CA LEU A 306 -10.60 -14.32 -15.71
C LEU A 306 -9.52 -15.41 -15.64
N THR A 307 -9.21 -15.89 -14.45
CA THR A 307 -8.27 -16.99 -14.27
C THR A 307 -8.80 -18.30 -14.86
N ASP A 308 -10.10 -18.58 -14.73
CA ASP A 308 -10.76 -19.72 -15.37
C ASP A 308 -10.74 -19.62 -16.92
N ASP A 309 -10.98 -18.43 -17.48
CA ASP A 309 -10.90 -18.21 -18.93
C ASP A 309 -9.47 -18.30 -19.47
N THR A 310 -8.50 -17.82 -18.74
CA THR A 310 -7.07 -17.95 -19.10
C THR A 310 -6.67 -19.42 -19.19
N TRP A 311 -7.15 -20.26 -18.26
CA TRP A 311 -6.91 -21.71 -18.29
C TRP A 311 -7.45 -22.37 -19.57
N LYS A 312 -8.65 -21.98 -20.04
CA LYS A 312 -9.22 -22.47 -21.30
C LYS A 312 -8.32 -22.13 -22.50
N HIS A 313 -7.84 -20.89 -22.56
CA HIS A 313 -6.93 -20.48 -23.65
C HIS A 313 -5.59 -21.22 -23.62
N LEU A 314 -5.05 -21.48 -22.44
CA LEU A 314 -3.80 -22.22 -22.26
C LEU A 314 -3.96 -23.71 -22.59
N ALA A 315 -5.05 -24.33 -22.17
CA ALA A 315 -5.38 -25.71 -22.55
C ALA A 315 -5.52 -25.87 -24.05
N LEU A 316 -6.16 -24.89 -24.73
CA LEU A 316 -6.25 -24.85 -26.18
C LEU A 316 -4.89 -24.67 -26.87
N ALA A 317 -4.03 -23.79 -26.34
CA ALA A 317 -2.69 -23.59 -26.87
C ALA A 317 -1.83 -24.86 -26.73
N ARG A 318 -1.90 -25.53 -25.58
CA ARG A 318 -1.20 -26.81 -25.34
C ARG A 318 -1.70 -27.91 -26.24
N ALA A 319 -3.03 -28.06 -26.39
CA ALA A 319 -3.62 -29.02 -27.30
C ALA A 319 -3.11 -28.81 -28.74
N ARG A 320 -3.00 -27.55 -29.20
CA ARG A 320 -2.44 -27.21 -30.51
C ARG A 320 -0.97 -27.60 -30.63
N ALA A 321 -0.16 -27.35 -29.58
CA ALA A 321 1.25 -27.74 -29.56
C ALA A 321 1.42 -29.26 -29.66
N ILE A 322 0.63 -30.04 -28.90
CA ILE A 322 0.62 -31.52 -28.97
C ILE A 322 0.21 -32.01 -30.35
N ILE A 323 -0.80 -31.39 -30.95
CA ILE A 323 -1.25 -31.74 -32.33
C ILE A 323 -0.12 -31.53 -33.30
N LYS A 324 0.54 -30.39 -33.27
CA LYS A 324 1.67 -30.05 -34.13
C LYS A 324 2.83 -31.05 -34.01
N GLU A 325 3.20 -31.35 -32.73
CA GLU A 325 4.25 -32.36 -32.44
C GLU A 325 3.89 -33.76 -33.00
N ARG A 326 2.63 -34.20 -32.76
CA ARG A 326 2.16 -35.52 -33.23
C ARG A 326 2.03 -35.57 -34.72
N ALA A 327 1.59 -34.51 -35.40
CA ALA A 327 1.51 -34.42 -36.83
C ALA A 327 2.92 -34.54 -37.46
N SER A 328 3.90 -33.83 -36.90
CA SER A 328 5.33 -33.91 -37.33
C SER A 328 5.90 -35.32 -37.18
N LEU A 329 5.66 -35.95 -36.03
CA LEU A 329 6.12 -37.32 -35.77
C LEU A 329 5.47 -38.34 -36.71
N HIS A 330 4.17 -38.17 -37.02
CA HIS A 330 3.45 -39.05 -37.93
C HIS A 330 3.95 -38.89 -39.39
N ALA A 331 4.12 -37.66 -39.85
CA ALA A 331 4.67 -37.37 -41.16
C ALA A 331 6.09 -37.98 -41.38
N LYS A 332 6.92 -37.92 -40.33
CA LYS A 332 8.27 -38.53 -40.34
C LYS A 332 8.26 -40.08 -40.42
N ARG A 333 7.26 -40.72 -39.81
CA ARG A 333 7.18 -42.20 -39.72
C ARG A 333 6.49 -42.85 -40.90
N HIS A 334 5.47 -42.19 -41.45
CA HIS A 334 4.56 -42.81 -42.42
C HIS A 334 4.50 -42.10 -43.78
N GLY A 335 5.21 -41.01 -43.96
CA GLY A 335 5.12 -40.11 -45.08
C GLY A 335 3.73 -39.39 -45.09
N GLY A 336 3.73 -38.16 -45.53
CA GLY A 336 2.51 -37.33 -45.61
C GLY A 336 2.91 -35.87 -45.43
N ARG A 337 1.98 -34.97 -45.75
CA ARG A 337 2.20 -33.55 -45.55
C ARG A 337 1.83 -33.20 -44.11
N GLU A 338 2.84 -32.73 -43.36
CA GLU A 338 2.70 -32.32 -41.99
C GLU A 338 1.55 -31.29 -41.79
N GLU A 339 1.45 -30.34 -42.73
CA GLU A 339 0.43 -29.29 -42.74
C GLU A 339 -1.01 -29.84 -42.88
N GLU A 340 -1.20 -30.89 -43.68
CA GLU A 340 -2.54 -31.51 -43.88
C GLU A 340 -2.96 -32.28 -42.64
N LEU A 341 -2.02 -32.95 -41.95
CA LEU A 341 -2.31 -33.67 -40.71
C LEU A 341 -2.57 -32.71 -39.56
N GLU A 342 -1.81 -31.60 -39.50
CA GLU A 342 -2.02 -30.55 -38.52
C GLU A 342 -3.38 -29.84 -38.68
N ALA A 343 -3.76 -29.54 -39.96
CA ALA A 343 -5.05 -28.94 -40.29
C ALA A 343 -6.20 -29.86 -39.94
N PHE A 344 -6.13 -31.16 -40.26
CA PHE A 344 -7.13 -32.14 -39.93
C PHE A 344 -7.29 -32.31 -38.42
N ALA A 345 -6.20 -32.53 -37.68
CA ALA A 345 -6.22 -32.67 -36.22
C ALA A 345 -6.73 -31.42 -35.53
N SER A 346 -6.37 -30.23 -36.00
CA SER A 346 -6.87 -28.95 -35.52
C SER A 346 -8.37 -28.77 -35.78
N SER A 347 -8.86 -29.23 -36.92
CA SER A 347 -10.30 -29.21 -37.27
C SER A 347 -11.10 -30.10 -36.31
N VAL A 348 -10.65 -31.33 -36.09
CA VAL A 348 -11.27 -32.28 -35.13
C VAL A 348 -11.26 -31.70 -33.70
N MET A 349 -10.14 -31.18 -33.24
CA MET A 349 -10.05 -30.56 -31.92
C MET A 349 -11.04 -29.38 -31.77
N ASN A 350 -11.10 -28.47 -32.75
CA ASN A 350 -11.97 -27.32 -32.71
C ASN A 350 -13.46 -27.76 -32.68
N ALA A 351 -13.82 -28.82 -33.40
CA ALA A 351 -15.18 -29.38 -33.39
C ALA A 351 -15.56 -29.95 -31.99
N PHE A 352 -14.62 -30.60 -31.32
CA PHE A 352 -14.83 -31.15 -29.97
C PHE A 352 -14.86 -30.07 -28.88
N LEU A 353 -13.97 -29.08 -28.94
CA LEU A 353 -13.77 -28.11 -27.87
C LEU A 353 -14.69 -26.90 -27.95
N ARG A 354 -15.19 -26.53 -29.14
CA ARG A 354 -16.11 -25.41 -29.35
C ARG A 354 -17.39 -25.48 -28.49
N PRO A 355 -18.08 -26.61 -28.39
CA PRO A 355 -19.26 -26.74 -27.53
C PRO A 355 -18.89 -26.57 -26.02
N LEU A 356 -17.73 -27.08 -25.59
CA LEU A 356 -17.28 -26.99 -24.20
C LEU A 356 -16.89 -25.55 -23.81
N VAL A 357 -16.29 -24.82 -24.73
CA VAL A 357 -15.95 -23.39 -24.52
C VAL A 357 -17.23 -22.53 -24.52
N ALA A 358 -18.25 -22.89 -25.34
CA ALA A 358 -19.51 -22.17 -25.43
C ALA A 358 -20.45 -22.43 -24.24
N ALA A 359 -20.34 -23.56 -23.56
CA ALA A 359 -21.25 -23.97 -22.47
C ALA A 359 -21.06 -23.22 -21.15
N GLY A 360 -20.06 -22.31 -21.03
CA GLY A 360 -19.84 -21.49 -19.83
C GLY A 360 -19.22 -22.23 -18.64
N ALA A 361 -18.75 -21.47 -17.67
CA ALA A 361 -17.90 -21.92 -16.55
C ALA A 361 -18.54 -22.95 -15.58
N ALA A 362 -19.87 -23.00 -15.48
CA ALA A 362 -20.54 -23.83 -14.47
C ALA A 362 -20.47 -25.36 -14.72
N HIS A 363 -20.23 -25.78 -15.96
CA HIS A 363 -20.15 -27.20 -16.33
C HIS A 363 -18.77 -27.66 -16.79
N SER A 364 -17.79 -26.76 -16.85
CA SER A 364 -16.50 -27.02 -17.49
C SER A 364 -15.47 -27.71 -16.57
N SER A 365 -15.54 -27.54 -15.26
CA SER A 365 -14.50 -28.05 -14.34
C SER A 365 -14.41 -29.58 -14.32
N ARG A 366 -15.54 -30.30 -14.48
CA ARG A 366 -15.58 -31.76 -14.51
C ARG A 366 -15.14 -32.32 -15.87
N ALA A 367 -15.61 -31.70 -16.97
CA ALA A 367 -15.25 -32.12 -18.31
C ALA A 367 -13.77 -31.90 -18.63
N TRP A 368 -13.19 -30.84 -18.07
CA TRP A 368 -11.76 -30.54 -18.24
C TRP A 368 -10.85 -31.46 -17.42
N ARG A 369 -11.24 -31.86 -16.23
CA ARG A 369 -10.51 -32.90 -15.45
C ARG A 369 -10.46 -34.24 -16.19
N ILE A 370 -11.57 -34.64 -16.81
CA ILE A 370 -11.60 -35.85 -17.63
C ILE A 370 -10.68 -35.73 -18.86
N LEU A 371 -10.62 -34.56 -19.49
CA LEU A 371 -9.77 -34.33 -20.69
C LEU A 371 -8.28 -34.14 -20.34
N SER A 372 -7.95 -33.70 -19.14
CA SER A 372 -6.58 -33.56 -18.64
C SER A 372 -5.96 -34.89 -18.16
N GLY A 373 -6.76 -35.96 -18.08
CA GLY A 373 -6.30 -37.26 -17.60
C GLY A 373 -6.24 -37.38 -16.08
N GLU A 374 -6.74 -36.40 -15.34
CA GLU A 374 -7.00 -36.49 -13.90
C GLU A 374 -8.30 -37.31 -13.72
N GLY A 375 -8.18 -38.61 -13.79
CA GLY A 375 -9.29 -39.52 -13.50
C GLY A 375 -9.72 -39.40 -12.04
N ASP A 376 -11.05 -39.44 -11.83
CA ASP A 376 -11.63 -39.65 -10.51
C ASP A 376 -11.06 -40.99 -9.98
N GLU A 377 -10.09 -40.96 -9.08
CA GLU A 377 -9.90 -42.06 -8.15
C GLU A 377 -11.01 -41.94 -7.09
N GLU A 378 -11.91 -42.92 -7.12
CA GLU A 378 -12.92 -43.13 -6.07
C GLU A 378 -12.28 -43.40 -4.71
#